data_e193c5f6d2436fac22371aaefdb84ab2
#
_entry.id   e193c5f6d2436fac22371aaefdb84ab2
#
_cell.length_a   1.000
_cell.length_b   1.000
_cell.length_c   1.000
_cell.angle_alpha   90.00
_cell.angle_beta   90.00
_cell.angle_gamma   90.00
#
_symmetry.space_group_name_H-M   'P 1'
#
loop_
_entity.id
_entity.type
_entity.pdbx_description
1 polymer ?
#
loop_
_entity_poly.entity_id
_entity_poly.type
_entity_poly.pdbx_seq_one_letter_code
_entity_poly.pdbx_strand_id
1 'polypeptide(L)'
;MSMIPELLSDDATSGIPATMPAQVDPAAVAAAEEAKALVQAAYTMAMHKPRNFMQARQRILDACKRPSFAASVEYAKPVGGQTIKGPSIRFAELAVQQWGNIRVDTTTTFENEEFRKIRVQVLDLETNACFGRVVTVNKTVERSNPKGREVLRQRINTNGNPVYIIRSTEDELATKEAAAISKIVRNEGLRLIPQDIIEEALEVAREARRGNVDDPQEQIRRLCDAFASLRISPDDLTEYLGCTPDKAGPSQVDDLRGIYNAIKAGEAKWSDYLQRDEEKAASASTETANRLKNNLAKAKEATANLQPKAESEDSAGKVPCPDRDGRLVDELDCPGCPHRQGCPTWN
;
A
#
# COMPACT_ATOMS: atom_id res chain seq x y z
N MET A 1 -60.72 -2.72 72.90
CA MET A 1 -60.77 -3.95 72.06
C MET A 1 -60.40 -3.55 70.63
N SER A 2 -59.24 -3.83 70.26
CA SER A 2 -58.86 -4.05 68.85
C SER A 2 -57.46 -4.59 68.86
N MET A 3 -57.27 -5.82 68.40
CA MET A 3 -56.03 -6.55 68.27
C MET A 3 -55.30 -6.07 67.00
N ILE A 4 -54.05 -5.73 67.12
CA ILE A 4 -53.11 -5.56 66.00
C ILE A 4 -52.29 -6.81 66.01
N PRO A 5 -52.18 -7.56 64.90
CA PRO A 5 -51.24 -8.68 64.79
C PRO A 5 -49.82 -8.18 64.56
N GLU A 6 -48.94 -8.70 65.35
CA GLU A 6 -47.49 -8.62 65.32
C GLU A 6 -46.94 -9.23 64.00
N LEU A 7 -46.37 -8.40 63.15
CA LEU A 7 -45.71 -8.84 61.91
C LEU A 7 -44.25 -9.21 62.25
N LEU A 8 -43.93 -10.44 62.04
CA LEU A 8 -42.66 -11.09 62.18
C LEU A 8 -41.56 -10.31 61.36
N SER A 9 -40.52 -9.92 62.03
CA SER A 9 -39.28 -9.46 61.46
C SER A 9 -38.50 -10.66 60.94
N ASP A 10 -38.59 -10.91 59.65
CA ASP A 10 -37.61 -11.78 58.96
C ASP A 10 -36.33 -11.00 58.75
N ASP A 11 -35.34 -11.29 59.55
CA ASP A 11 -33.93 -10.88 59.47
C ASP A 11 -33.26 -11.70 58.38
N ALA A 12 -33.50 -11.31 57.12
CA ALA A 12 -32.71 -11.78 55.97
C ALA A 12 -31.55 -10.82 55.74
N THR A 13 -30.60 -10.81 56.67
CA THR A 13 -29.24 -10.34 56.37
C THR A 13 -28.60 -11.30 55.38
N SER A 14 -28.90 -11.10 54.09
CA SER A 14 -28.10 -11.69 53.02
C SER A 14 -26.71 -11.12 53.14
N GLY A 15 -25.78 -11.92 53.69
CA GLY A 15 -24.37 -11.63 53.75
C GLY A 15 -23.85 -11.43 52.33
N ILE A 16 -23.63 -10.17 51.95
CA ILE A 16 -22.76 -9.82 50.85
C ILE A 16 -21.39 -10.40 51.21
N PRO A 17 -20.86 -11.36 50.47
CA PRO A 17 -19.52 -11.85 50.78
C PRO A 17 -18.59 -10.65 50.77
N ALA A 18 -17.94 -10.37 51.90
CA ALA A 18 -16.89 -9.38 51.97
C ALA A 18 -15.84 -9.80 50.96
N THR A 19 -15.82 -9.14 49.79
CA THR A 19 -14.73 -9.27 48.81
C THR A 19 -13.50 -8.87 49.57
N MET A 20 -12.66 -9.86 49.92
CA MET A 20 -11.32 -9.58 50.42
C MET A 20 -10.66 -8.59 49.48
N PRO A 21 -10.04 -7.51 49.98
CA PRO A 21 -9.33 -6.59 49.13
C PRO A 21 -8.29 -7.42 48.36
N ALA A 22 -8.37 -7.36 47.00
CA ALA A 22 -7.43 -8.06 46.17
C ALA A 22 -6.03 -7.68 46.67
N GLN A 23 -5.23 -8.65 47.07
CA GLN A 23 -3.84 -8.45 47.46
C GLN A 23 -3.15 -7.84 46.24
N VAL A 24 -2.83 -6.56 46.32
CA VAL A 24 -2.11 -5.88 45.27
C VAL A 24 -0.71 -6.44 45.27
N ASP A 25 -0.31 -7.07 44.19
CA ASP A 25 1.03 -7.64 44.03
C ASP A 25 2.07 -6.48 44.19
N PRO A 26 2.97 -6.56 45.20
CA PRO A 26 3.99 -5.52 45.40
C PRO A 26 4.88 -5.30 44.16
N ALA A 27 5.13 -6.35 43.37
CA ALA A 27 5.89 -6.24 42.13
C ALA A 27 5.14 -5.43 41.06
N ALA A 28 3.81 -5.59 40.97
CA ALA A 28 3.00 -4.80 40.05
C ALA A 28 2.96 -3.32 40.45
N VAL A 29 2.91 -3.02 41.76
CA VAL A 29 2.98 -1.64 42.28
C VAL A 29 4.33 -1.01 41.96
N ALA A 30 5.43 -1.72 42.26
CA ALA A 30 6.77 -1.23 41.98
C ALA A 30 6.95 -0.96 40.47
N ALA A 31 6.52 -1.85 39.59
CA ALA A 31 6.58 -1.66 38.14
C ALA A 31 5.74 -0.44 37.68
N ALA A 32 4.56 -0.21 38.28
CA ALA A 32 3.75 0.95 37.95
C ALA A 32 4.41 2.28 38.40
N GLU A 33 5.02 2.32 39.56
CA GLU A 33 5.74 3.50 40.03
C GLU A 33 7.03 3.76 39.23
N GLU A 34 7.75 2.72 38.83
CA GLU A 34 8.88 2.84 37.92
C GLU A 34 8.46 3.42 36.57
N ALA A 35 7.41 2.88 35.96
CA ALA A 35 6.87 3.37 34.69
C ALA A 35 6.47 4.85 34.79
N LYS A 36 5.82 5.25 35.90
CA LYS A 36 5.43 6.63 36.16
C LYS A 36 6.66 7.54 36.29
N ALA A 37 7.69 7.12 37.05
CA ALA A 37 8.93 7.86 37.23
C ALA A 37 9.66 8.07 35.89
N LEU A 38 9.72 7.04 35.02
CA LEU A 38 10.29 7.13 33.68
C LEU A 38 9.57 8.14 32.79
N VAL A 39 8.24 8.18 32.86
CA VAL A 39 7.44 9.16 32.11
C VAL A 39 7.70 10.57 32.62
N GLN A 40 7.70 10.77 33.94
CA GLN A 40 7.99 12.07 34.54
C GLN A 40 9.41 12.56 34.22
N ALA A 41 10.41 11.68 34.26
CA ALA A 41 11.78 11.99 33.86
C ALA A 41 11.87 12.42 32.40
N ALA A 42 11.16 11.73 31.49
CA ALA A 42 11.14 12.06 30.07
C ALA A 42 10.55 13.46 29.81
N TYR A 43 9.44 13.82 30.46
CA TYR A 43 8.87 15.18 30.38
C TYR A 43 9.80 16.24 30.96
N THR A 44 10.42 15.96 32.12
CA THR A 44 11.39 16.86 32.73
C THR A 44 12.57 17.11 31.78
N MET A 45 13.11 16.08 31.17
CA MET A 45 14.18 16.22 30.19
C MET A 45 13.77 17.04 28.98
N ALA A 46 12.55 16.82 28.43
CA ALA A 46 12.05 17.60 27.31
C ALA A 46 11.88 19.07 27.64
N MET A 47 11.42 19.41 28.84
CA MET A 47 11.32 20.80 29.32
C MET A 47 12.70 21.48 29.51
N HIS A 48 13.69 20.75 30.01
CA HIS A 48 15.04 21.29 30.20
C HIS A 48 15.85 21.37 28.90
N LYS A 49 15.54 20.52 27.94
CA LYS A 49 16.22 20.48 26.66
C LYS A 49 15.19 20.45 25.51
N PRO A 50 14.49 21.58 25.28
CA PRO A 50 13.52 21.65 24.19
C PRO A 50 14.19 21.48 22.83
N ARG A 51 13.42 20.98 21.88
CA ARG A 51 13.87 20.74 20.50
C ARG A 51 14.27 22.04 19.81
N ASN A 52 15.48 22.08 19.27
CA ASN A 52 15.84 23.08 18.29
C ASN A 52 15.46 22.57 16.91
N PHE A 53 14.43 23.15 16.34
CA PHE A 53 13.86 22.74 15.05
C PHE A 53 14.89 22.70 13.90
N MET A 54 15.67 23.77 13.76
CA MET A 54 16.69 23.86 12.70
C MET A 54 17.81 22.83 12.88
N GLN A 55 18.23 22.61 14.12
CA GLN A 55 19.25 21.63 14.43
C GLN A 55 18.73 20.18 14.23
N ALA A 56 17.48 19.90 14.60
CA ALA A 56 16.87 18.59 14.41
C ALA A 56 16.74 18.28 12.91
N ARG A 57 16.22 19.23 12.11
CA ARG A 57 16.17 19.13 10.65
C ARG A 57 17.57 18.85 10.08
N GLN A 58 18.58 19.67 10.44
CA GLN A 58 19.93 19.51 9.91
C GLN A 58 20.52 18.13 10.20
N ARG A 59 20.31 17.59 11.40
CA ARG A 59 20.78 16.24 11.77
C ARG A 59 20.13 15.15 10.92
N ILE A 60 18.84 15.26 10.59
CA ILE A 60 18.16 14.33 9.70
C ILE A 60 18.78 14.39 8.30
N LEU A 61 18.96 15.60 7.75
CA LEU A 61 19.54 15.79 6.41
C LEU A 61 20.98 15.26 6.33
N ASP A 62 21.82 15.55 7.33
CA ASP A 62 23.21 15.08 7.36
C ASP A 62 23.31 13.56 7.47
N ALA A 63 22.38 12.92 8.16
CA ALA A 63 22.29 11.48 8.17
C ALA A 63 21.95 10.91 6.78
N CYS A 64 21.06 11.57 6.04
CA CYS A 64 20.66 11.17 4.69
C CYS A 64 21.77 11.34 3.63
N LYS A 65 22.76 12.20 3.87
CA LYS A 65 23.94 12.34 2.99
C LYS A 65 24.88 11.13 3.03
N ARG A 66 24.81 10.28 4.07
CA ARG A 66 25.66 9.09 4.16
C ARG A 66 25.22 8.03 3.15
N PRO A 67 26.09 7.58 2.21
CA PRO A 67 25.69 6.68 1.14
C PRO A 67 25.05 5.36 1.61
N SER A 68 25.63 4.77 2.67
CA SER A 68 25.13 3.51 3.23
C SER A 68 23.73 3.67 3.85
N PHE A 69 23.45 4.81 4.49
CA PHE A 69 22.13 5.10 5.03
C PHE A 69 21.15 5.48 3.91
N ALA A 70 21.57 6.33 2.97
CA ALA A 70 20.78 6.75 1.83
C ALA A 70 20.20 5.57 1.01
N ALA A 71 20.96 4.46 0.92
CA ALA A 71 20.49 3.24 0.27
C ALA A 71 19.32 2.55 1.01
N SER A 72 19.11 2.86 2.29
CA SER A 72 18.11 2.19 3.15
C SER A 72 16.88 3.06 3.48
N VAL A 73 16.83 4.32 3.03
CA VAL A 73 15.79 5.28 3.48
C VAL A 73 14.42 5.06 2.83
N GLU A 74 14.34 4.39 1.71
CA GLU A 74 13.09 4.14 0.99
C GLU A 74 12.81 2.65 0.86
N TYR A 75 11.52 2.30 0.83
CA TYR A 75 11.06 0.98 0.44
C TYR A 75 10.15 1.06 -0.78
N ALA A 76 10.00 -0.05 -1.49
CA ALA A 76 9.05 -0.21 -2.58
C ALA A 76 8.29 -1.52 -2.39
N LYS A 77 6.96 -1.48 -2.35
CA LYS A 77 6.13 -2.69 -2.21
C LYS A 77 4.96 -2.68 -3.18
N PRO A 78 4.51 -3.86 -3.67
CA PRO A 78 3.35 -3.97 -4.51
C PRO A 78 2.07 -3.85 -3.66
N VAL A 79 1.12 -3.04 -4.13
CA VAL A 79 -0.21 -2.91 -3.54
C VAL A 79 -1.20 -2.68 -4.67
N GLY A 80 -2.17 -3.58 -4.86
CA GLY A 80 -3.22 -3.42 -5.86
C GLY A 80 -2.68 -3.19 -7.28
N GLY A 81 -1.67 -3.96 -7.71
CA GLY A 81 -1.07 -3.83 -9.04
C GLY A 81 -0.12 -2.64 -9.24
N GLN A 82 0.06 -1.78 -8.23
CA GLN A 82 0.98 -0.64 -8.27
C GLN A 82 2.14 -0.82 -7.28
N THR A 83 3.31 -0.25 -7.60
CA THR A 83 4.41 -0.16 -6.63
C THR A 83 4.29 1.11 -5.82
N ILE A 84 4.02 0.98 -4.53
CA ILE A 84 4.02 2.09 -3.58
C ILE A 84 5.43 2.23 -3.02
N LYS A 85 6.02 3.41 -3.18
CA LYS A 85 7.29 3.81 -2.56
C LYS A 85 7.01 4.71 -1.36
N GLY A 86 7.86 4.61 -0.35
CA GLY A 86 7.73 5.45 0.83
C GLY A 86 8.96 5.38 1.74
N PRO A 87 8.99 6.20 2.82
CA PRO A 87 10.05 6.18 3.79
C PRO A 87 10.10 4.83 4.52
N SER A 88 11.29 4.25 4.62
CA SER A 88 11.50 2.97 5.29
C SER A 88 11.42 3.09 6.81
N ILE A 89 11.33 1.97 7.52
CA ILE A 89 11.40 1.95 8.99
C ILE A 89 12.76 2.49 9.48
N ARG A 90 13.86 2.23 8.74
CA ARG A 90 15.19 2.73 9.09
C ARG A 90 15.25 4.25 9.06
N PHE A 91 14.61 4.85 8.06
CA PHE A 91 14.47 6.29 7.98
C PHE A 91 13.61 6.83 9.15
N ALA A 92 12.47 6.21 9.43
CA ALA A 92 11.57 6.65 10.48
C ALA A 92 12.22 6.60 11.86
N GLU A 93 12.92 5.50 12.18
CA GLU A 93 13.66 5.37 13.44
C GLU A 93 14.71 6.48 13.61
N LEU A 94 15.49 6.74 12.57
CA LEU A 94 16.49 7.81 12.59
C LEU A 94 15.82 9.18 12.70
N ALA A 95 14.79 9.44 11.90
CA ALA A 95 14.09 10.73 11.88
C ALA A 95 13.48 11.02 13.27
N VAL A 96 12.79 10.06 13.88
CA VAL A 96 12.24 10.16 15.24
C VAL A 96 13.36 10.43 16.27
N GLN A 97 14.47 9.69 16.18
CA GLN A 97 15.61 9.89 17.08
C GLN A 97 16.27 11.26 16.93
N GLN A 98 16.46 11.74 15.71
CA GLN A 98 17.08 13.05 15.44
C GLN A 98 16.14 14.22 15.70
N TRP A 99 14.83 14.01 15.52
CA TRP A 99 13.82 14.98 15.89
C TRP A 99 13.85 15.25 17.40
N GLY A 100 14.04 14.20 18.19
CA GLY A 100 14.19 14.29 19.65
C GLY A 100 12.87 14.48 20.38
N ASN A 101 12.90 14.27 21.69
CA ASN A 101 11.76 14.40 22.61
C ASN A 101 10.49 13.62 22.17
N ILE A 102 10.68 12.54 21.40
CA ILE A 102 9.64 11.58 21.03
C ILE A 102 9.83 10.30 21.84
N ARG A 103 8.74 9.86 22.47
CA ARG A 103 8.66 8.60 23.22
C ARG A 103 7.85 7.59 22.44
N VAL A 104 8.35 6.37 22.35
CA VAL A 104 7.63 5.23 21.78
C VAL A 104 7.33 4.24 22.90
N ASP A 105 6.06 3.93 23.11
CA ASP A 105 5.60 2.96 24.10
C ASP A 105 4.90 1.79 23.41
N THR A 106 5.23 0.58 23.86
CA THR A 106 4.62 -0.67 23.36
C THR A 106 4.13 -1.49 24.54
N THR A 107 2.85 -1.85 24.53
CA THR A 107 2.22 -2.59 25.63
C THR A 107 1.31 -3.67 25.09
N THR A 108 1.45 -4.90 25.57
CA THR A 108 0.47 -5.97 25.35
C THR A 108 -0.76 -5.67 26.18
N THR A 109 -1.91 -5.42 25.51
CA THR A 109 -3.16 -5.08 26.16
C THR A 109 -4.07 -6.29 26.39
N PHE A 110 -3.88 -7.34 25.59
CA PHE A 110 -4.64 -8.58 25.71
C PHE A 110 -3.87 -9.72 25.03
N GLU A 111 -3.97 -10.91 25.60
CA GLU A 111 -3.40 -12.13 25.04
C GLU A 111 -4.26 -13.35 25.37
N ASN A 112 -4.44 -14.22 24.37
CA ASN A 112 -5.03 -15.53 24.52
C ASN A 112 -4.29 -16.56 23.65
N GLU A 113 -4.83 -17.75 23.48
CA GLU A 113 -4.20 -18.81 22.67
C GLU A 113 -4.18 -18.50 21.16
N GLU A 114 -5.10 -17.65 20.67
CA GLU A 114 -5.28 -17.38 19.24
C GLU A 114 -4.52 -16.14 18.77
N PHE A 115 -4.47 -15.11 19.60
CA PHE A 115 -3.87 -13.83 19.22
C PHE A 115 -3.36 -13.03 20.44
N ARG A 116 -2.51 -12.04 20.13
CA ARG A 116 -2.02 -11.02 21.04
C ARG A 116 -2.41 -9.64 20.50
N LYS A 117 -2.97 -8.77 21.36
CA LYS A 117 -3.22 -7.35 21.04
C LYS A 117 -2.14 -6.50 21.65
N ILE A 118 -1.49 -5.72 20.80
CA ILE A 118 -0.40 -4.83 21.16
C ILE A 118 -0.81 -3.40 20.86
N ARG A 119 -0.74 -2.54 21.89
CA ARG A 119 -0.86 -1.09 21.72
C ARG A 119 0.53 -0.52 21.47
N VAL A 120 0.68 0.24 20.39
CA VAL A 120 1.88 1.02 20.09
C VAL A 120 1.48 2.48 20.05
N GLN A 121 2.18 3.31 20.83
CA GLN A 121 1.94 4.75 20.92
C GLN A 121 3.25 5.48 20.67
N VAL A 122 3.16 6.60 19.96
CA VAL A 122 4.28 7.52 19.71
C VAL A 122 3.83 8.90 20.19
N LEU A 123 4.56 9.44 21.14
CA LEU A 123 4.21 10.65 21.89
C LEU A 123 5.31 11.69 21.71
N ASP A 124 4.95 12.88 21.29
CA ASP A 124 5.83 14.06 21.36
C ASP A 124 5.68 14.72 22.73
N LEU A 125 6.78 14.71 23.50
CA LEU A 125 6.82 15.19 24.88
C LEU A 125 6.75 16.72 24.99
N GLU A 126 6.97 17.47 23.91
CA GLU A 126 6.89 18.92 23.90
C GLU A 126 5.48 19.43 23.55
N THR A 127 4.85 18.82 22.56
CA THR A 127 3.52 19.23 22.07
C THR A 127 2.39 18.42 22.72
N ASN A 128 2.71 17.33 23.41
CA ASN A 128 1.79 16.33 23.91
C ASN A 128 0.93 15.68 22.82
N ALA A 129 1.35 15.79 21.54
CA ALA A 129 0.69 15.10 20.43
C ALA A 129 0.98 13.60 20.52
N CYS A 130 -0.07 12.79 20.51
CA CYS A 130 0.03 11.33 20.63
C CYS A 130 -0.68 10.65 19.47
N PHE A 131 0.05 9.80 18.77
CA PHE A 131 -0.51 8.90 17.75
C PHE A 131 -0.24 7.45 18.13
N GLY A 132 -1.17 6.56 17.82
CA GLY A 132 -0.97 5.16 18.12
C GLY A 132 -2.07 4.27 17.59
N ARG A 133 -1.82 2.98 17.64
CA ARG A 133 -2.75 1.94 17.21
C ARG A 133 -2.67 0.72 18.10
N VAL A 134 -3.77 -0.04 18.09
CA VAL A 134 -3.79 -1.40 18.61
C VAL A 134 -3.73 -2.34 17.41
N VAL A 135 -2.78 -3.25 17.40
CA VAL A 135 -2.65 -4.29 16.38
C VAL A 135 -2.95 -5.65 16.98
N THR A 136 -3.65 -6.48 16.22
CA THR A 136 -3.87 -7.89 16.56
C THR A 136 -2.86 -8.74 15.80
N VAL A 137 -2.05 -9.50 16.53
CA VAL A 137 -1.09 -10.45 15.98
C VAL A 137 -1.61 -11.86 16.22
N ASN A 138 -2.03 -12.54 15.15
CA ASN A 138 -2.51 -13.91 15.26
C ASN A 138 -1.35 -14.88 15.51
N LYS A 139 -1.51 -15.81 16.45
CA LYS A 139 -0.56 -16.86 16.81
C LYS A 139 -0.58 -18.02 15.81
N THR A 140 -0.84 -17.72 14.53
CA THR A 140 -0.87 -18.68 13.44
C THR A 140 -0.04 -18.19 12.27
N VAL A 141 0.52 -19.11 11.47
CA VAL A 141 1.25 -18.83 10.24
C VAL A 141 0.70 -19.66 9.09
N GLU A 142 0.80 -19.13 7.88
CA GLU A 142 0.42 -19.82 6.67
C GLU A 142 1.64 -20.47 6.04
N ARG A 143 1.52 -21.75 5.65
CA ARG A 143 2.58 -22.55 5.01
C ARG A 143 2.01 -23.37 3.86
N SER A 144 2.76 -23.51 2.79
CA SER A 144 2.44 -24.43 1.68
C SER A 144 2.65 -25.91 2.09
N ASN A 145 3.53 -26.16 3.07
CA ASN A 145 3.77 -27.48 3.64
C ASN A 145 3.81 -27.38 5.17
N PRO A 146 2.96 -28.10 5.90
CA PRO A 146 2.90 -28.04 7.36
C PRO A 146 4.08 -28.72 8.06
N LYS A 147 4.91 -29.51 7.36
CA LYS A 147 6.11 -30.18 7.91
C LYS A 147 5.83 -30.96 9.20
N GLY A 148 4.71 -31.68 9.27
CA GLY A 148 4.32 -32.48 10.43
C GLY A 148 3.74 -31.67 11.61
N ARG A 149 3.57 -30.37 11.50
CA ARG A 149 2.88 -29.54 12.52
C ARG A 149 1.37 -29.70 12.39
N GLU A 150 0.65 -29.54 13.49
CA GLU A 150 -0.80 -29.60 13.52
C GLU A 150 -1.42 -28.52 12.60
N VAL A 151 -2.31 -28.97 11.71
CA VAL A 151 -3.04 -28.08 10.79
C VAL A 151 -4.34 -27.66 11.45
N LEU A 152 -4.45 -26.39 11.81
CA LEU A 152 -5.66 -25.82 12.39
C LEU A 152 -6.74 -25.57 11.33
N ARG A 153 -6.32 -25.13 10.13
CA ARG A 153 -7.21 -24.83 9.01
C ARG A 153 -6.46 -24.93 7.70
N GLN A 154 -7.18 -25.26 6.62
CA GLN A 154 -6.68 -25.22 5.24
C GLN A 154 -7.51 -24.25 4.43
N ARG A 155 -6.87 -23.53 3.49
CA ARG A 155 -7.51 -22.71 2.46
C ARG A 155 -6.80 -22.89 1.13
N ILE A 156 -7.45 -22.50 0.06
CA ILE A 156 -6.83 -22.39 -1.27
C ILE A 156 -6.40 -20.93 -1.44
N ASN A 157 -5.19 -20.70 -1.90
CA ASN A 157 -4.70 -19.36 -2.23
C ASN A 157 -5.25 -18.89 -3.60
N THR A 158 -4.95 -17.65 -3.98
CA THR A 158 -5.36 -17.07 -5.27
C THR A 158 -4.83 -17.85 -6.48
N ASN A 159 -3.74 -18.59 -6.33
CA ASN A 159 -3.11 -19.40 -7.39
C ASN A 159 -3.63 -20.86 -7.42
N GLY A 160 -4.71 -21.18 -6.70
CA GLY A 160 -5.28 -22.52 -6.65
C GLY A 160 -4.52 -23.53 -5.78
N ASN A 161 -3.44 -23.12 -5.10
CA ASN A 161 -2.63 -24.01 -4.27
C ASN A 161 -3.15 -24.09 -2.83
N PRO A 162 -3.08 -25.27 -2.18
CA PRO A 162 -3.45 -25.42 -0.78
C PRO A 162 -2.45 -24.68 0.13
N VAL A 163 -2.97 -23.96 1.11
CA VAL A 163 -2.21 -23.28 2.16
C VAL A 163 -2.76 -23.75 3.50
N TYR A 164 -1.86 -24.15 4.37
CA TYR A 164 -2.14 -24.67 5.69
C TYR A 164 -1.91 -23.61 6.74
N ILE A 165 -2.90 -23.37 7.57
CA ILE A 165 -2.82 -22.47 8.72
C ILE A 165 -2.43 -23.34 9.92
N ILE A 166 -1.25 -23.08 10.46
CA ILE A 166 -0.66 -23.81 11.57
C ILE A 166 -0.32 -22.87 12.72
N ARG A 167 -0.20 -23.36 13.94
CA ARG A 167 0.21 -22.56 15.09
C ARG A 167 1.65 -22.03 14.88
N SER A 168 1.88 -20.73 15.15
CA SER A 168 3.23 -20.15 15.06
C SER A 168 4.13 -20.69 16.18
N THR A 169 5.43 -20.78 15.92
CA THR A 169 6.44 -20.88 16.99
C THR A 169 6.62 -19.52 17.66
N GLU A 170 7.26 -19.48 18.83
CA GLU A 170 7.57 -18.22 19.51
C GLU A 170 8.43 -17.28 18.63
N ASP A 171 9.42 -17.82 17.91
CA ASP A 171 10.26 -17.03 16.99
C ASP A 171 9.47 -16.47 15.81
N GLU A 172 8.54 -17.25 15.25
CA GLU A 172 7.65 -16.79 14.19
C GLU A 172 6.70 -15.69 14.71
N LEU A 173 6.19 -15.84 15.94
CA LEU A 173 5.36 -14.85 16.58
C LEU A 173 6.12 -13.56 16.84
N ALA A 174 7.30 -13.64 17.44
CA ALA A 174 8.18 -12.49 17.71
C ALA A 174 8.53 -11.73 16.43
N THR A 175 8.82 -12.45 15.34
CA THR A 175 9.07 -11.84 14.02
C THR A 175 7.85 -11.08 13.50
N LYS A 176 6.64 -11.65 13.63
CA LYS A 176 5.39 -10.97 13.23
C LYS A 176 5.09 -9.74 14.08
N GLU A 177 5.32 -9.82 15.38
CA GLU A 177 5.16 -8.72 16.31
C GLU A 177 6.12 -7.58 15.97
N ALA A 178 7.40 -7.88 15.81
CA ALA A 178 8.41 -6.90 15.44
C ALA A 178 8.06 -6.16 14.14
N ALA A 179 7.62 -6.90 13.10
CA ALA A 179 7.20 -6.30 11.84
C ALA A 179 5.94 -5.42 11.99
N ALA A 180 4.96 -5.85 12.80
CA ALA A 180 3.75 -5.07 13.05
C ALA A 180 4.04 -3.79 13.85
N ILE A 181 4.86 -3.87 14.89
CA ILE A 181 5.29 -2.73 15.71
C ILE A 181 6.07 -1.73 14.85
N SER A 182 7.06 -2.20 14.10
CA SER A 182 7.89 -1.36 13.22
C SER A 182 7.05 -0.57 12.22
N LYS A 183 6.04 -1.22 11.63
CA LYS A 183 5.12 -0.55 10.70
C LYS A 183 4.33 0.57 11.36
N ILE A 184 3.87 0.37 12.61
CA ILE A 184 3.13 1.40 13.35
C ILE A 184 4.07 2.52 13.76
N VAL A 185 5.26 2.21 14.32
CA VAL A 185 6.27 3.21 14.70
C VAL A 185 6.63 4.09 13.49
N ARG A 186 6.85 3.50 12.32
CA ARG A 186 7.11 4.26 11.09
C ARG A 186 5.95 5.20 10.76
N ASN A 187 4.74 4.66 10.67
CA ASN A 187 3.59 5.44 10.21
C ASN A 187 3.20 6.54 11.20
N GLU A 188 3.16 6.23 12.49
CA GLU A 188 2.72 7.19 13.51
C GLU A 188 3.86 8.11 13.96
N GLY A 189 5.11 7.63 13.95
CA GLY A 189 6.28 8.45 14.28
C GLY A 189 6.55 9.55 13.25
N LEU A 190 6.43 9.24 11.96
CA LEU A 190 6.62 10.24 10.90
C LEU A 190 5.51 11.31 10.89
N ARG A 191 4.33 11.05 11.46
CA ARG A 191 3.28 12.06 11.61
C ARG A 191 3.62 13.18 12.60
N LEU A 192 4.58 12.95 13.49
CA LEU A 192 5.07 13.95 14.45
C LEU A 192 6.17 14.85 13.87
N ILE A 193 6.65 14.55 12.66
CA ILE A 193 7.68 15.31 11.96
C ILE A 193 7.02 16.02 10.78
N PRO A 194 7.29 17.31 10.54
CA PRO A 194 6.76 18.03 9.39
C PRO A 194 7.08 17.32 8.07
N GLN A 195 6.07 17.23 7.22
CA GLN A 195 6.15 16.46 5.97
C GLN A 195 7.19 17.01 5.00
N ASP A 196 7.34 18.33 4.94
CA ASP A 196 8.34 19.03 4.13
C ASP A 196 9.78 18.61 4.49
N ILE A 197 10.08 18.42 5.79
CA ILE A 197 11.38 17.92 6.24
C ILE A 197 11.60 16.46 5.80
N ILE A 198 10.56 15.64 5.84
CA ILE A 198 10.63 14.25 5.39
C ILE A 198 10.93 14.20 3.89
N GLU A 199 10.21 14.98 3.10
CA GLU A 199 10.38 15.05 1.64
C GLU A 199 11.76 15.56 1.27
N GLU A 200 12.25 16.62 1.91
CA GLU A 200 13.59 17.15 1.73
C GLU A 200 14.67 16.10 2.07
N ALA A 201 14.51 15.39 3.19
CA ALA A 201 15.45 14.36 3.60
C ALA A 201 15.52 13.19 2.61
N LEU A 202 14.38 12.78 2.05
CA LEU A 202 14.32 11.75 1.03
C LEU A 202 15.01 12.21 -0.27
N GLU A 203 14.85 13.47 -0.68
CA GLU A 203 15.54 14.00 -1.86
C GLU A 203 17.05 14.08 -1.65
N VAL A 204 17.52 14.57 -0.50
CA VAL A 204 18.94 14.54 -0.13
C VAL A 204 19.52 13.11 -0.19
N ALA A 205 18.75 12.12 0.25
CA ALA A 205 19.18 10.72 0.16
C ALA A 205 19.25 10.23 -1.28
N ARG A 206 18.32 10.63 -2.15
CA ARG A 206 18.34 10.30 -3.59
C ARG A 206 19.55 10.94 -4.28
N GLU A 207 19.85 12.21 -3.96
CA GLU A 207 21.03 12.89 -4.46
C GLU A 207 22.32 12.22 -4.00
N ALA A 208 22.42 11.86 -2.72
CA ALA A 208 23.57 11.15 -2.18
C ALA A 208 23.80 9.79 -2.86
N ARG A 209 22.74 9.09 -3.26
CA ARG A 209 22.84 7.85 -4.05
C ARG A 209 23.33 8.10 -5.47
N ARG A 210 22.84 9.17 -6.12
CA ARG A 210 23.26 9.55 -7.49
C ARG A 210 24.70 10.04 -7.53
N GLY A 211 25.13 10.80 -6.53
CA GLY A 211 26.48 11.37 -6.45
C GLY A 211 27.57 10.36 -6.08
N ASN A 212 27.20 9.27 -5.41
CA ASN A 212 28.12 8.21 -5.04
C ASN A 212 28.09 7.10 -6.09
N VAL A 213 28.50 7.44 -7.32
CA VAL A 213 28.61 6.49 -8.43
C VAL A 213 29.89 5.66 -8.25
N ASP A 214 29.85 4.70 -7.33
CA ASP A 214 30.68 3.50 -7.47
C ASP A 214 30.36 2.87 -8.83
N ASP A 215 31.31 2.12 -9.41
CA ASP A 215 31.08 1.39 -10.66
C ASP A 215 29.66 0.76 -10.66
N PRO A 216 28.80 1.09 -11.62
CA PRO A 216 27.45 0.56 -11.69
C PRO A 216 27.38 -0.96 -11.60
N GLN A 217 28.37 -1.65 -12.14
CA GLN A 217 28.46 -3.11 -12.08
C GLN A 217 28.72 -3.61 -10.65
N GLU A 218 29.57 -2.93 -9.89
CA GLU A 218 29.82 -3.27 -8.50
C GLU A 218 28.58 -3.03 -7.62
N GLN A 219 27.79 -2.01 -7.90
CA GLN A 219 26.53 -1.77 -7.21
C GLN A 219 25.51 -2.89 -7.46
N ILE A 220 25.37 -3.32 -8.71
CA ILE A 220 24.49 -4.43 -9.08
C ILE A 220 24.96 -5.72 -8.42
N ARG A 221 26.27 -6.01 -8.45
CA ARG A 221 26.83 -7.19 -7.79
C ARG A 221 26.51 -7.23 -6.30
N ARG A 222 26.77 -6.13 -5.57
CA ARG A 222 26.44 -6.02 -4.14
C ARG A 222 24.93 -6.21 -3.88
N LEU A 223 24.09 -5.73 -4.79
CA LEU A 223 22.65 -5.89 -4.69
C LEU A 223 22.23 -7.36 -4.93
N CYS A 224 22.82 -8.05 -5.91
CA CYS A 224 22.59 -9.47 -6.12
C CYS A 224 23.03 -10.29 -4.91
N ASP A 225 24.19 -10.00 -4.32
CA ASP A 225 24.68 -10.65 -3.09
C ASP A 225 23.70 -10.40 -1.90
N ALA A 226 23.16 -9.19 -1.81
CA ALA A 226 22.15 -8.86 -0.81
C ALA A 226 20.86 -9.68 -0.98
N PHE A 227 20.36 -9.83 -2.22
CA PHE A 227 19.20 -10.68 -2.51
C PHE A 227 19.48 -12.17 -2.28
N ALA A 228 20.68 -12.65 -2.58
CA ALA A 228 21.08 -14.01 -2.29
C ALA A 228 20.98 -14.34 -0.78
N SER A 229 21.27 -13.37 0.10
CA SER A 229 21.08 -13.50 1.55
C SER A 229 19.61 -13.72 1.95
N LEU A 230 18.67 -13.27 1.13
CA LEU A 230 17.22 -13.47 1.26
C LEU A 230 16.73 -14.74 0.52
N ARG A 231 17.63 -15.54 -0.03
CA ARG A 231 17.35 -16.74 -0.85
C ARG A 231 16.62 -16.42 -2.17
N ILE A 232 16.92 -15.28 -2.75
CA ILE A 232 16.46 -14.85 -4.07
C ILE A 232 17.65 -14.95 -5.00
N SER A 233 17.53 -15.76 -6.06
CA SER A 233 18.61 -16.00 -7.00
C SER A 233 18.75 -14.91 -8.04
N PRO A 234 19.90 -14.80 -8.75
CA PRO A 234 20.03 -13.91 -9.91
C PRO A 234 19.04 -14.22 -11.04
N ASP A 235 18.63 -15.49 -11.17
CA ASP A 235 17.63 -15.91 -12.15
C ASP A 235 16.25 -15.35 -11.81
N ASP A 236 15.86 -15.36 -10.52
CA ASP A 236 14.63 -14.72 -10.05
C ASP A 236 14.62 -13.21 -10.34
N LEU A 237 15.79 -12.55 -10.19
CA LEU A 237 15.96 -11.13 -10.52
C LEU A 237 15.87 -10.89 -12.02
N THR A 238 16.41 -11.79 -12.84
CA THR A 238 16.33 -11.72 -14.30
C THR A 238 14.90 -11.86 -14.77
N GLU A 239 14.12 -12.78 -14.20
CA GLU A 239 12.70 -12.96 -14.47
C GLU A 239 11.91 -11.68 -14.14
N TYR A 240 12.16 -11.08 -12.96
CA TYR A 240 11.50 -9.85 -12.54
C TYR A 240 11.85 -8.64 -13.41
N LEU A 241 13.13 -8.48 -13.79
CA LEU A 241 13.61 -7.34 -14.58
C LEU A 241 13.30 -7.45 -16.07
N GLY A 242 13.08 -8.68 -16.59
CA GLY A 242 13.03 -8.96 -18.02
C GLY A 242 14.39 -8.84 -18.73
N CYS A 243 15.48 -8.65 -17.98
CA CYS A 243 16.85 -8.59 -18.48
C CYS A 243 17.82 -9.08 -17.39
N THR A 244 19.05 -9.42 -17.79
CA THR A 244 20.08 -9.77 -16.81
C THR A 244 20.40 -8.57 -15.90
N PRO A 245 20.65 -8.77 -14.60
CA PRO A 245 20.92 -7.69 -13.66
C PRO A 245 22.01 -6.71 -14.10
N ASP A 246 23.03 -7.20 -14.80
CA ASP A 246 24.14 -6.36 -15.33
C ASP A 246 23.69 -5.31 -16.36
N LYS A 247 22.52 -5.53 -16.98
CA LYS A 247 21.93 -4.60 -17.95
C LYS A 247 20.85 -3.70 -17.34
N ALA A 248 20.62 -3.81 -16.04
CA ALA A 248 19.62 -3.00 -15.35
C ALA A 248 20.00 -1.51 -15.36
N GLY A 249 19.05 -0.67 -15.74
CA GLY A 249 19.22 0.78 -15.70
C GLY A 249 19.17 1.33 -14.26
N PRO A 250 19.63 2.58 -14.04
CA PRO A 250 19.67 3.20 -12.71
C PRO A 250 18.32 3.17 -11.97
N SER A 251 17.23 3.37 -12.69
CA SER A 251 15.87 3.32 -12.12
C SER A 251 15.51 1.92 -11.62
N GLN A 252 15.89 0.88 -12.37
CA GLN A 252 15.65 -0.52 -12.00
C GLN A 252 16.48 -0.91 -10.77
N VAL A 253 17.71 -0.40 -10.68
CA VAL A 253 18.59 -0.61 -9.50
C VAL A 253 17.99 0.05 -8.26
N ASP A 254 17.44 1.26 -8.36
CA ASP A 254 16.76 1.93 -7.26
C ASP A 254 15.48 1.20 -6.87
N ASP A 255 14.72 0.68 -7.83
CA ASP A 255 13.54 -0.15 -7.57
C ASP A 255 13.91 -1.43 -6.80
N LEU A 256 14.94 -2.14 -7.26
CA LEU A 256 15.44 -3.35 -6.58
C LEU A 256 15.89 -3.05 -5.14
N ARG A 257 16.56 -1.90 -4.89
CA ARG A 257 16.91 -1.49 -3.51
C ARG A 257 15.67 -1.32 -2.64
N GLY A 258 14.66 -0.63 -3.17
CA GLY A 258 13.39 -0.46 -2.47
C GLY A 258 12.70 -1.79 -2.15
N ILE A 259 12.72 -2.73 -3.09
CA ILE A 259 12.21 -4.09 -2.94
C ILE A 259 12.99 -4.85 -1.86
N TYR A 260 14.32 -4.83 -1.93
CA TYR A 260 15.17 -5.44 -0.92
C TYR A 260 14.87 -4.92 0.49
N ASN A 261 14.75 -3.59 0.63
CA ASN A 261 14.43 -2.96 1.91
C ASN A 261 13.05 -3.38 2.44
N ALA A 262 12.03 -3.48 1.57
CA ALA A 262 10.69 -3.94 1.94
C ALA A 262 10.69 -5.38 2.42
N ILE A 263 11.39 -6.29 1.72
CA ILE A 263 11.49 -7.71 2.09
C ILE A 263 12.25 -7.86 3.40
N LYS A 264 13.39 -7.17 3.54
CA LYS A 264 14.21 -7.20 4.75
C LYS A 264 13.46 -6.65 5.98
N ALA A 265 12.60 -5.67 5.80
CA ALA A 265 11.73 -5.13 6.84
C ALA A 265 10.49 -6.02 7.13
N GLY A 266 10.28 -7.10 6.39
CA GLY A 266 9.10 -7.97 6.52
C GLY A 266 7.79 -7.32 6.05
N GLU A 267 7.86 -6.27 5.23
CA GLU A 267 6.68 -5.57 4.71
C GLU A 267 6.09 -6.22 3.46
N ALA A 268 6.89 -6.97 2.71
CA ALA A 268 6.51 -7.69 1.52
C ALA A 268 7.31 -9.00 1.40
N LYS A 269 6.82 -9.95 0.61
CA LYS A 269 7.53 -11.17 0.23
C LYS A 269 7.91 -11.09 -1.23
N TRP A 270 8.95 -11.82 -1.64
CA TRP A 270 9.35 -11.88 -3.05
C TRP A 270 8.21 -12.34 -3.97
N SER A 271 7.43 -13.32 -3.54
CA SER A 271 6.25 -13.79 -4.27
C SER A 271 5.23 -12.69 -4.62
N ASP A 272 5.15 -11.64 -3.82
CA ASP A 272 4.19 -10.57 -4.03
C ASP A 272 4.55 -9.69 -5.24
N TYR A 273 5.84 -9.70 -5.63
CA TYR A 273 6.34 -8.98 -6.81
C TYR A 273 6.18 -9.78 -8.10
N LEU A 274 6.31 -11.11 -8.04
CA LEU A 274 6.13 -12.00 -9.20
C LEU A 274 4.66 -12.06 -9.65
N GLN A 275 3.72 -12.13 -8.71
CA GLN A 275 2.28 -12.14 -9.01
C GLN A 275 1.81 -10.90 -9.78
N ARG A 276 2.52 -9.79 -9.64
CA ARG A 276 2.22 -8.53 -10.33
C ARG A 276 2.38 -8.61 -11.85
N ASP A 277 3.33 -9.39 -12.34
CA ASP A 277 3.57 -9.49 -13.77
C ASP A 277 2.51 -10.37 -14.45
N GLU A 278 2.00 -11.38 -13.74
CA GLU A 278 0.84 -12.18 -14.18
C GLU A 278 -0.45 -11.34 -14.21
N GLU A 279 -0.71 -10.51 -13.19
CA GLU A 279 -1.87 -9.61 -13.17
C GLU A 279 -1.75 -8.49 -14.22
N LYS A 280 -0.56 -7.94 -14.46
CA LYS A 280 -0.32 -6.97 -15.53
C LYS A 280 -0.47 -7.60 -16.91
N ALA A 281 0.04 -8.80 -17.12
CA ALA A 281 -0.11 -9.53 -18.37
C ALA A 281 -1.60 -9.88 -18.62
N ALA A 282 -2.32 -10.29 -17.58
CA ALA A 282 -3.76 -10.57 -17.65
C ALA A 282 -4.59 -9.29 -17.88
N SER A 283 -4.26 -8.18 -17.20
CA SER A 283 -4.96 -6.90 -17.39
C SER A 283 -4.64 -6.27 -18.76
N ALA A 284 -3.38 -6.32 -19.23
CA ALA A 284 -3.00 -5.85 -20.56
C ALA A 284 -3.66 -6.67 -21.68
N SER A 285 -3.78 -7.99 -21.50
CA SER A 285 -4.51 -8.86 -22.45
C SER A 285 -6.00 -8.57 -22.46
N THR A 286 -6.60 -8.29 -21.29
CA THR A 286 -8.01 -7.92 -21.14
C THR A 286 -8.29 -6.53 -21.73
N GLU A 287 -7.39 -5.57 -21.54
CA GLU A 287 -7.50 -4.21 -22.09
C GLU A 287 -7.33 -4.20 -23.60
N THR A 288 -6.40 -5.02 -24.13
CA THR A 288 -6.22 -5.24 -25.58
C THR A 288 -7.44 -5.94 -26.18
N ALA A 289 -7.99 -6.95 -25.50
CA ALA A 289 -9.21 -7.63 -25.93
C ALA A 289 -10.44 -6.69 -25.90
N ASN A 290 -10.55 -5.83 -24.90
CA ASN A 290 -11.60 -4.83 -24.84
C ASN A 290 -11.44 -3.72 -25.88
N ARG A 291 -10.22 -3.27 -26.16
CA ARG A 291 -9.93 -2.35 -27.28
C ARG A 291 -10.28 -2.96 -28.63
N LEU A 292 -9.93 -4.24 -28.86
CA LEU A 292 -10.30 -4.98 -30.06
C LEU A 292 -11.83 -5.14 -30.18
N LYS A 293 -12.53 -5.49 -29.09
CA LYS A 293 -14.00 -5.55 -29.07
C LYS A 293 -14.64 -4.20 -29.36
N ASN A 294 -14.14 -3.13 -28.77
CA ASN A 294 -14.65 -1.78 -29.01
C ASN A 294 -14.36 -1.28 -30.43
N ASN A 295 -13.19 -1.62 -30.98
CA ASN A 295 -12.88 -1.31 -32.37
C ASN A 295 -13.71 -2.13 -33.35
N LEU A 296 -13.99 -3.41 -33.01
CA LEU A 296 -14.89 -4.27 -33.82
C LEU A 296 -16.35 -3.80 -33.74
N ALA A 297 -16.80 -3.32 -32.58
CA ALA A 297 -18.12 -2.72 -32.41
C ALA A 297 -18.25 -1.42 -33.21
N LYS A 298 -17.25 -0.53 -33.16
CA LYS A 298 -17.21 0.69 -33.98
C LYS A 298 -17.12 0.39 -35.47
N ALA A 299 -16.38 -0.64 -35.87
CA ALA A 299 -16.32 -1.08 -37.25
C ALA A 299 -17.66 -1.67 -37.71
N LYS A 300 -18.38 -2.41 -36.86
CA LYS A 300 -19.74 -2.91 -37.13
C LYS A 300 -20.77 -1.80 -37.20
N GLU A 301 -20.67 -0.78 -36.34
CA GLU A 301 -21.51 0.42 -36.43
C GLU A 301 -21.21 1.24 -37.69
N ALA A 302 -19.92 1.35 -38.07
CA ALA A 302 -19.55 2.01 -39.32
C ALA A 302 -20.03 1.24 -40.56
N THR A 303 -20.02 -0.11 -40.52
CA THR A 303 -20.58 -0.95 -41.62
C THR A 303 -22.10 -1.02 -41.57
N ALA A 304 -22.75 -0.91 -40.40
CA ALA A 304 -24.20 -0.81 -40.29
C ALA A 304 -24.73 0.54 -40.83
N ASN A 305 -23.91 1.61 -40.76
CA ASN A 305 -24.22 2.90 -41.40
C ASN A 305 -23.89 2.93 -42.90
N LEU A 306 -23.39 1.85 -43.50
CA LEU A 306 -23.12 1.67 -44.92
C LEU A 306 -24.17 0.77 -45.60
N GLN A 307 -25.29 0.46 -44.96
CA GLN A 307 -26.45 -0.06 -45.67
C GLN A 307 -27.04 1.07 -46.53
N PRO A 308 -27.31 0.85 -47.83
CA PRO A 308 -27.89 1.88 -48.71
C PRO A 308 -29.22 2.30 -48.08
N LYS A 309 -29.30 3.55 -47.74
CA LYS A 309 -30.56 4.20 -47.38
C LYS A 309 -31.50 3.99 -48.57
N ALA A 310 -32.55 3.25 -48.37
CA ALA A 310 -33.64 3.19 -49.35
C ALA A 310 -33.98 4.64 -49.72
N GLU A 311 -33.97 4.89 -51.02
CA GLU A 311 -34.38 6.16 -51.60
C GLU A 311 -35.79 6.46 -51.10
N SER A 312 -35.89 7.45 -50.25
CA SER A 312 -37.15 8.07 -49.92
C SER A 312 -37.49 9.02 -51.05
N GLU A 313 -38.65 8.81 -51.65
CA GLU A 313 -39.38 9.58 -52.62
C GLU A 313 -39.23 11.09 -52.33
N ASP A 314 -38.35 11.76 -53.08
CA ASP A 314 -38.37 13.18 -53.35
C ASP A 314 -37.83 13.44 -54.76
N SER A 315 -38.46 12.75 -55.73
CA SER A 315 -38.22 12.91 -57.14
C SER A 315 -39.37 13.61 -57.86
N ALA A 316 -40.29 14.22 -57.12
CA ALA A 316 -41.32 15.05 -57.70
C ALA A 316 -40.72 16.36 -58.23
N GLY A 317 -40.57 16.48 -59.55
CA GLY A 317 -40.10 17.73 -60.22
C GLY A 317 -38.65 17.68 -60.73
N LYS A 318 -37.97 16.51 -60.71
CA LYS A 318 -36.64 16.36 -61.31
C LYS A 318 -36.69 15.48 -62.54
N VAL A 319 -36.10 15.93 -63.64
CA VAL A 319 -36.05 15.23 -64.93
C VAL A 319 -34.61 14.90 -65.31
N PRO A 320 -34.37 13.75 -66.00
CA PRO A 320 -33.03 13.42 -66.47
C PRO A 320 -32.65 14.31 -67.66
N CYS A 321 -31.51 15.02 -67.56
CA CYS A 321 -30.99 15.89 -68.57
C CYS A 321 -30.03 15.13 -69.50
N PRO A 322 -30.35 14.97 -70.80
CA PRO A 322 -29.48 14.26 -71.75
C PRO A 322 -28.14 14.97 -71.99
N ASP A 323 -28.08 16.27 -71.81
CA ASP A 323 -26.88 17.09 -72.03
C ASP A 323 -25.91 17.09 -70.81
N ARG A 324 -26.35 16.54 -69.71
CA ARG A 324 -25.56 16.31 -68.50
C ARG A 324 -25.46 14.85 -68.08
N ASP A 325 -25.24 14.01 -69.06
CA ASP A 325 -25.05 12.54 -68.83
C ASP A 325 -26.17 11.89 -68.02
N GLY A 326 -27.42 12.30 -68.20
CA GLY A 326 -28.58 11.73 -67.53
C GLY A 326 -28.74 12.10 -66.05
N ARG A 327 -28.01 13.11 -65.55
CA ARG A 327 -28.21 13.62 -64.18
C ARG A 327 -29.62 14.25 -64.04
N LEU A 328 -30.25 13.97 -62.92
CA LEU A 328 -31.53 14.55 -62.56
C LEU A 328 -31.38 16.07 -62.30
N VAL A 329 -32.02 16.91 -63.06
CA VAL A 329 -32.09 18.39 -62.91
C VAL A 329 -33.48 18.82 -62.50
N ASP A 330 -33.62 19.95 -61.83
CA ASP A 330 -34.91 20.52 -61.52
C ASP A 330 -35.62 20.95 -62.80
N GLU A 331 -36.88 20.56 -62.98
CA GLU A 331 -37.66 20.91 -64.15
C GLU A 331 -37.77 22.43 -64.34
N LEU A 332 -37.66 23.22 -63.25
CA LEU A 332 -37.65 24.68 -63.23
C LEU A 332 -36.39 25.30 -63.88
N ASP A 333 -35.30 24.56 -63.98
CA ASP A 333 -34.01 25.00 -64.56
C ASP A 333 -34.02 24.85 -66.11
N CYS A 334 -34.94 24.08 -66.66
CA CYS A 334 -35.04 23.81 -68.08
C CYS A 334 -35.52 25.01 -68.96
N PRO A 335 -36.32 26.01 -68.51
CA PRO A 335 -36.70 27.14 -69.28
C PRO A 335 -35.57 27.98 -69.85
N GLY A 336 -34.39 28.00 -69.16
CA GLY A 336 -33.17 28.71 -69.58
C GLY A 336 -32.18 27.86 -70.36
N CYS A 337 -32.44 26.60 -70.66
CA CYS A 337 -31.52 25.69 -71.31
C CYS A 337 -31.39 26.01 -72.83
N PRO A 338 -30.15 26.15 -73.36
CA PRO A 338 -29.94 26.46 -74.80
C PRO A 338 -30.36 25.26 -75.72
N HIS A 339 -30.50 24.04 -75.21
CA HIS A 339 -30.87 22.82 -75.94
C HIS A 339 -32.34 22.46 -75.78
N ARG A 340 -33.19 23.34 -75.25
CA ARG A 340 -34.60 23.11 -74.97
C ARG A 340 -35.42 22.64 -76.20
N GLN A 341 -35.11 23.24 -77.42
CA GLN A 341 -35.77 22.85 -78.67
C GLN A 341 -35.11 21.56 -79.17
N GLY A 342 -35.73 20.43 -78.91
CA GLY A 342 -35.24 19.12 -79.26
C GLY A 342 -34.84 18.21 -78.13
N CYS A 343 -35.00 18.67 -76.86
CA CYS A 343 -34.75 17.86 -75.69
C CYS A 343 -35.90 16.80 -75.52
N PRO A 344 -35.61 15.50 -75.51
CA PRO A 344 -36.62 14.44 -75.44
C PRO A 344 -37.37 14.42 -74.09
N THR A 345 -36.89 15.13 -73.07
CA THR A 345 -37.53 15.22 -71.77
C THR A 345 -38.48 16.44 -71.63
N TRP A 346 -38.51 17.37 -72.61
CA TRP A 346 -39.31 18.60 -72.57
C TRP A 346 -40.42 18.67 -73.57
N ASN A 347 -40.67 17.60 -74.34
CA ASN A 347 -41.77 17.58 -75.28
C ASN A 347 -43.08 17.11 -74.64
#